data_c6a6c98effb783dc2b4fab934584a3e0
#
_entry.id   c6a6c98effb783dc2b4fab934584a3e0
#
_cell.length_a   1.000
_cell.length_b   1.000
_cell.length_c   1.000
_cell.angle_alpha   90.00
_cell.angle_beta   90.00
_cell.angle_gamma   90.00
#
_symmetry.space_group_name_H-M   'P 1'
#
loop_
_entity.id
_entity.type
_entity.pdbx_description
1 polymer ?
#
loop_
_entity_poly.entity_id
_entity_poly.type
_entity_poly.pdbx_seq_one_letter_code
_entity_poly.pdbx_strand_id
1 'polypeptide(L)'
;MPNDIPAPIDRVAVMTAERQMLTPRNDRRMRALLDALCDPSRVKIVRALRDTTLAASDLAHLIGRNRSVTSQHLRVLRERGAIVAKRKGNVVRYTLSDDMSGSIVEAAVSAFDQLQPSTSPAAG
;
A
#
# COMPACT_ATOMS: atom_id res chain seq x y z
N MET A 1 -1.56 -35.47 9.43
CA MET A 1 -0.49 -34.49 9.34
C MET A 1 -1.00 -33.19 8.82
N PRO A 2 -0.74 -32.10 9.54
CA PRO A 2 -1.20 -30.80 9.09
C PRO A 2 -0.57 -30.36 7.75
N ASN A 3 0.44 -31.07 7.28
CA ASN A 3 1.20 -30.67 6.12
C ASN A 3 1.09 -31.64 4.95
N ASP A 4 -0.12 -32.07 4.68
CA ASP A 4 -0.34 -32.93 3.53
C ASP A 4 -0.25 -32.12 2.24
N ILE A 5 0.96 -31.73 1.92
CA ILE A 5 1.22 -31.04 0.66
C ILE A 5 1.28 -32.10 -0.45
N PRO A 6 0.43 -32.03 -1.46
CA PRO A 6 0.43 -33.03 -2.51
C PRO A 6 1.69 -32.97 -3.36
N ALA A 7 2.06 -34.07 -3.96
CA ALA A 7 3.13 -34.10 -4.92
C ALA A 7 2.69 -33.34 -6.20
N PRO A 8 3.63 -32.68 -6.90
CA PRO A 8 3.27 -31.98 -8.13
C PRO A 8 2.82 -32.95 -9.22
N ILE A 9 1.81 -32.55 -9.98
CA ILE A 9 1.35 -33.28 -11.16
C ILE A 9 2.27 -32.98 -12.34
N ASP A 10 2.56 -31.72 -12.55
CA ASP A 10 3.42 -31.27 -13.65
C ASP A 10 4.67 -30.61 -13.06
N ARG A 11 5.75 -31.39 -13.00
CA ARG A 11 6.99 -30.93 -12.38
C ARG A 11 7.64 -29.79 -13.14
N VAL A 12 7.54 -29.80 -14.47
CA VAL A 12 8.15 -28.74 -15.29
C VAL A 12 7.43 -27.42 -15.06
N ALA A 13 6.09 -27.46 -15.05
CA ALA A 13 5.30 -26.26 -14.78
C ALA A 13 5.56 -25.72 -13.37
N VAL A 14 5.69 -26.59 -12.37
CA VAL A 14 5.99 -26.19 -11.00
C VAL A 14 7.36 -25.54 -10.93
N MET A 15 8.36 -26.12 -11.58
CA MET A 15 9.71 -25.54 -11.61
C MET A 15 9.71 -24.14 -12.24
N THR A 16 8.94 -23.97 -13.30
CA THR A 16 8.79 -22.66 -13.94
C THR A 16 8.15 -21.67 -13.00
N ALA A 17 7.08 -22.08 -12.30
CA ALA A 17 6.36 -21.22 -11.36
C ALA A 17 7.19 -20.88 -10.13
N GLU A 18 8.04 -21.80 -9.67
CA GLU A 18 8.89 -21.57 -8.50
C GLU A 18 9.80 -20.36 -8.68
N ARG A 19 10.19 -20.05 -9.90
CA ARG A 19 11.02 -18.87 -10.19
C ARG A 19 10.30 -17.57 -9.90
N GLN A 20 8.97 -17.59 -9.81
CA GLN A 20 8.16 -16.43 -9.48
C GLN A 20 7.93 -16.27 -7.99
N MET A 21 8.30 -17.26 -7.19
CA MET A 21 8.08 -17.19 -5.75
C MET A 21 9.11 -16.28 -5.10
N LEU A 22 8.66 -15.55 -4.10
CA LEU A 22 9.52 -14.69 -3.31
C LEU A 22 10.29 -15.52 -2.29
N THR A 23 11.44 -15.00 -1.86
CA THR A 23 12.14 -15.56 -0.72
C THR A 23 11.29 -15.42 0.55
N PRO A 24 11.52 -16.21 1.60
CA PRO A 24 10.77 -16.05 2.86
C PRO A 24 10.87 -14.64 3.43
N ARG A 25 12.00 -13.98 3.30
CA ARG A 25 12.17 -12.60 3.77
C ARG A 25 11.28 -11.64 2.97
N ASN A 26 11.26 -11.78 1.66
CA ASN A 26 10.45 -10.92 0.81
C ASN A 26 8.97 -11.23 0.94
N ASP A 27 8.62 -12.49 1.19
CA ASP A 27 7.24 -12.88 1.52
C ASP A 27 6.74 -12.16 2.77
N ARG A 28 7.55 -12.08 3.80
CA ARG A 28 7.18 -11.36 5.02
C ARG A 28 6.98 -9.87 4.75
N ARG A 29 7.85 -9.28 3.94
CA ARG A 29 7.73 -7.87 3.55
C ARG A 29 6.46 -7.63 2.74
N MET A 30 6.19 -8.50 1.77
CA MET A 30 4.96 -8.45 0.98
C MET A 30 3.74 -8.51 1.88
N ARG A 31 3.75 -9.43 2.85
CA ARG A 31 2.63 -9.58 3.79
C ARG A 31 2.39 -8.30 4.59
N ALA A 32 3.45 -7.66 5.07
CA ALA A 32 3.32 -6.40 5.79
C ALA A 32 2.70 -5.31 4.92
N LEU A 33 3.12 -5.21 3.67
CA LEU A 33 2.60 -4.21 2.75
C LEU A 33 1.16 -4.51 2.34
N LEU A 34 0.81 -5.77 2.13
CA LEU A 34 -0.57 -6.16 1.88
C LEU A 34 -1.47 -5.83 3.06
N ASP A 35 -0.99 -6.08 4.28
CA ASP A 35 -1.72 -5.71 5.49
C ASP A 35 -1.96 -4.20 5.56
N ALA A 36 -0.97 -3.41 5.20
CA ALA A 36 -1.10 -1.96 5.15
C ALA A 36 -2.21 -1.53 4.20
N LEU A 37 -2.40 -2.23 3.08
CA LEU A 37 -3.34 -1.86 2.02
C LEU A 37 -4.67 -2.61 2.11
N CYS A 38 -4.91 -3.43 3.12
CA CYS A 38 -6.14 -4.23 3.18
C CYS A 38 -7.37 -3.44 3.66
N ASP A 39 -7.25 -2.16 3.88
CA ASP A 39 -8.33 -1.29 4.29
C ASP A 39 -8.52 -0.18 3.25
N PRO A 40 -9.77 0.07 2.79
CA PRO A 40 -10.01 1.09 1.77
C PRO A 40 -9.55 2.49 2.15
N SER A 41 -9.67 2.85 3.44
CA SER A 41 -9.20 4.16 3.89
C SER A 41 -7.70 4.29 3.76
N ARG A 42 -6.97 3.23 4.06
CA ARG A 42 -5.50 3.24 3.91
C ARG A 42 -5.09 3.30 2.45
N VAL A 43 -5.81 2.62 1.57
CA VAL A 43 -5.58 2.75 0.12
C VAL A 43 -5.79 4.19 -0.33
N LYS A 44 -6.85 4.84 0.15
CA LYS A 44 -7.11 6.25 -0.18
C LYS A 44 -5.97 7.15 0.29
N ILE A 45 -5.44 6.89 1.47
CA ILE A 45 -4.31 7.68 1.99
C ILE A 45 -3.09 7.53 1.08
N VAL A 46 -2.74 6.30 0.71
CA VAL A 46 -1.59 6.08 -0.17
C VAL A 46 -1.81 6.77 -1.52
N ARG A 47 -3.01 6.66 -2.08
CA ARG A 47 -3.32 7.33 -3.34
C ARG A 47 -3.18 8.84 -3.23
N ALA A 48 -3.65 9.43 -2.12
CA ALA A 48 -3.55 10.87 -1.89
C ALA A 48 -2.10 11.34 -1.81
N LEU A 49 -1.22 10.51 -1.30
CA LEU A 49 0.19 10.85 -1.09
C LEU A 49 1.08 10.61 -2.30
N ARG A 50 0.51 10.17 -3.44
CA ARG A 50 1.32 9.92 -4.64
C ARG A 50 1.98 11.18 -5.18
N ASP A 51 1.28 12.31 -5.11
CA ASP A 51 1.74 13.54 -5.75
C ASP A 51 1.97 14.69 -4.78
N THR A 52 1.71 14.50 -3.49
CA THR A 52 1.85 15.58 -2.51
C THR A 52 2.07 15.02 -1.11
N THR A 53 2.48 15.89 -0.21
CA THR A 53 2.53 15.58 1.22
C THR A 53 1.34 16.23 1.91
N LEU A 54 0.79 15.56 2.92
CA LEU A 54 -0.41 16.04 3.59
C LEU A 54 -0.30 15.86 5.10
N ALA A 55 -0.91 16.79 5.83
CA ALA A 55 -1.06 16.67 7.28
C ALA A 55 -2.21 15.73 7.60
N ALA A 56 -2.24 15.24 8.85
CA ALA A 56 -3.27 14.30 9.30
C ALA A 56 -4.68 14.88 9.15
N SER A 57 -4.86 16.16 9.42
CA SER A 57 -6.18 16.81 9.28
C SER A 57 -6.67 16.80 7.84
N ASP A 58 -5.77 17.05 6.90
CA ASP A 58 -6.12 17.03 5.48
C ASP A 58 -6.47 15.62 5.03
N LEU A 59 -5.73 14.64 5.51
CA LEU A 59 -6.02 13.23 5.20
C LEU A 59 -7.35 12.80 5.81
N ALA A 60 -7.65 13.22 7.04
CA ALA A 60 -8.93 12.95 7.68
C ALA A 60 -10.08 13.50 6.85
N HIS A 61 -9.91 14.73 6.36
CA HIS A 61 -10.90 15.36 5.48
C HIS A 61 -11.11 14.53 4.21
N LEU A 62 -10.02 14.13 3.57
CA LEU A 62 -10.09 13.38 2.30
C LEU A 62 -10.76 12.02 2.46
N ILE A 63 -10.47 11.30 3.53
CA ILE A 63 -11.03 9.96 3.72
C ILE A 63 -12.39 9.99 4.44
N GLY A 64 -12.82 11.17 4.89
CA GLY A 64 -14.12 11.31 5.54
C GLY A 64 -14.18 10.66 6.93
N ARG A 65 -13.08 10.69 7.68
CA ARG A 65 -12.97 10.11 9.01
C ARG A 65 -12.49 11.14 10.01
N ASN A 66 -12.78 10.92 11.29
CA ASN A 66 -12.25 11.79 12.32
C ASN A 66 -10.75 11.61 12.51
N ARG A 67 -10.12 12.53 13.27
CA ARG A 67 -8.68 12.53 13.49
C ARG A 67 -8.19 11.25 14.19
N SER A 68 -8.96 10.75 15.13
CA SER A 68 -8.58 9.56 15.88
C SER A 68 -8.47 8.33 14.98
N VAL A 69 -9.48 8.07 14.17
CA VAL A 69 -9.49 6.95 13.22
C VAL A 69 -8.39 7.13 12.18
N THR A 70 -8.25 8.34 11.64
CA THR A 70 -7.22 8.65 10.66
C THR A 70 -5.82 8.42 11.23
N SER A 71 -5.59 8.85 12.48
CA SER A 71 -4.30 8.64 13.13
C SER A 71 -3.97 7.16 13.29
N GLN A 72 -4.97 6.31 13.55
CA GLN A 72 -4.75 4.87 13.62
C GLN A 72 -4.35 4.29 12.25
N HIS A 73 -5.00 4.72 11.18
CA HIS A 73 -4.62 4.31 9.84
C HIS A 73 -3.19 4.75 9.49
N LEU A 74 -2.85 5.98 9.83
CA LEU A 74 -1.50 6.50 9.60
C LEU A 74 -0.46 5.72 10.39
N ARG A 75 -0.78 5.34 11.62
CA ARG A 75 0.10 4.52 12.43
C ARG A 75 0.36 3.16 11.79
N VAL A 76 -0.68 2.48 11.33
CA VAL A 76 -0.51 1.19 10.66
C VAL A 76 0.37 1.33 9.42
N LEU A 77 0.09 2.32 8.58
CA LEU A 77 0.87 2.56 7.37
C LEU A 77 2.35 2.83 7.69
N ARG A 78 2.62 3.60 8.75
CA ARG A 78 3.98 3.87 9.17
C ARG A 78 4.68 2.62 9.70
N GLU A 79 4.00 1.85 10.55
CA GLU A 79 4.57 0.64 11.13
C GLU A 79 4.88 -0.41 10.07
N ARG A 80 4.11 -0.45 8.99
CA ARG A 80 4.33 -1.36 7.87
C ARG A 80 5.34 -0.82 6.85
N GLY A 81 5.84 0.39 7.05
CA GLY A 81 6.87 0.97 6.20
C GLY A 81 6.36 1.61 4.92
N ALA A 82 5.06 1.83 4.78
CA ALA A 82 4.49 2.40 3.56
C ALA A 82 4.64 3.92 3.49
N ILE A 83 4.58 4.59 4.63
CA ILE A 83 4.68 6.05 4.70
C ILE A 83 5.62 6.48 5.81
N VAL A 84 6.07 7.71 5.73
CA VAL A 84 6.88 8.35 6.77
C VAL A 84 6.26 9.68 7.15
N ALA A 85 6.53 10.12 8.38
CA ALA A 85 6.11 11.42 8.87
C ALA A 85 7.31 12.34 8.90
N LYS A 86 7.14 13.55 8.41
CA LYS A 86 8.19 14.58 8.44
C LYS A 86 7.64 15.83 9.08
N ARG A 87 8.35 16.35 10.07
CA ARG A 87 7.96 17.59 10.72
C ARG A 87 8.60 18.77 10.00
N LYS A 88 7.77 19.75 9.67
CA LYS A 88 8.22 21.06 9.17
C LYS A 88 7.61 22.12 10.06
N GLY A 89 8.43 22.76 10.90
CA GLY A 89 7.92 23.71 11.87
C GLY A 89 6.98 23.00 12.86
N ASN A 90 5.76 23.50 12.99
CA ASN A 90 4.75 22.92 13.87
C ASN A 90 3.84 21.90 13.18
N VAL A 91 4.08 21.61 11.92
CA VAL A 91 3.22 20.74 11.14
C VAL A 91 3.93 19.45 10.79
N VAL A 92 3.28 18.33 11.07
CA VAL A 92 3.73 17.01 10.63
C VAL A 92 3.02 16.70 9.33
N ARG A 93 3.80 16.38 8.30
CA ARG A 93 3.28 15.97 7.00
C ARG A 93 3.69 14.54 6.73
N TYR A 94 2.82 13.84 6.04
CA TYR A 94 3.03 12.44 5.65
C TYR A 94 3.39 12.37 4.18
N THR A 95 4.26 11.42 3.86
CA THR A 95 4.65 11.15 2.47
C THR A 95 4.88 9.66 2.32
N LEU A 96 4.82 9.17 1.10
CA LEU A 96 5.19 7.78 0.83
C LEU A 96 6.66 7.58 1.20
N SER A 97 6.98 6.40 1.70
CA SER A 97 8.38 6.05 1.96
C SER A 97 9.17 6.15 0.67
N ASP A 98 10.41 6.63 0.75
CA ASP A 98 11.27 6.81 -0.41
C ASP A 98 12.13 5.57 -0.69
N ASP A 99 11.80 4.47 -0.06
CA ASP A 99 12.45 3.17 -0.27
C ASP A 99 11.58 2.26 -1.15
N MET A 100 11.98 1.01 -1.25
CA MET A 100 11.29 0.01 -2.05
C MET A 100 9.84 -0.20 -1.58
N SER A 101 9.58 -0.10 -0.27
CA SER A 101 8.21 -0.27 0.27
C SER A 101 7.28 0.81 -0.27
N GLY A 102 7.74 2.06 -0.29
CA GLY A 102 6.96 3.17 -0.86
C GLY A 102 6.69 2.96 -2.34
N SER A 103 7.68 2.51 -3.10
CA SER A 103 7.52 2.22 -4.53
C SER A 103 6.51 1.11 -4.77
N ILE A 104 6.54 0.06 -3.95
CA ILE A 104 5.62 -1.07 -4.11
C ILE A 104 4.18 -0.65 -3.82
N VAL A 105 3.94 0.06 -2.71
CA VAL A 105 2.57 0.46 -2.39
C VAL A 105 2.04 1.47 -3.40
N GLU A 106 2.88 2.36 -3.91
CA GLU A 106 2.48 3.28 -4.96
C GLU A 106 2.08 2.53 -6.23
N ALA A 107 2.88 1.56 -6.66
CA ALA A 107 2.56 0.74 -7.82
C ALA A 107 1.26 -0.05 -7.61
N ALA A 108 1.07 -0.59 -6.42
CA ALA A 108 -0.12 -1.37 -6.09
C ALA A 108 -1.39 -0.53 -6.18
N VAL A 109 -1.39 0.66 -5.59
CA VAL A 109 -2.58 1.51 -5.63
C VAL A 109 -2.79 2.12 -7.00
N SER A 110 -1.72 2.34 -7.76
CA SER A 110 -1.82 2.87 -9.12
C SER A 110 -2.50 1.89 -10.07
N ALA A 111 -2.43 0.58 -9.78
CA ALA A 111 -3.15 -0.41 -10.58
C ALA A 111 -4.67 -0.17 -10.57
N PHE A 112 -5.18 0.41 -9.48
CA PHE A 112 -6.60 0.73 -9.36
C PHE A 112 -7.02 1.93 -10.21
N ASP A 113 -6.08 2.65 -10.80
CA ASP A 113 -6.43 3.74 -11.73
C ASP A 113 -7.23 3.23 -12.92
N GLN A 114 -7.10 1.96 -13.24
CA GLN A 114 -7.87 1.33 -14.31
C GLN A 114 -9.38 1.30 -14.01
N LEU A 115 -9.77 1.42 -12.75
CA LEU A 115 -11.17 1.48 -12.35
C LEU A 115 -11.79 2.86 -12.60
N GLN A 116 -10.96 3.88 -12.80
CA GLN A 116 -11.47 5.21 -13.09
C GLN A 116 -11.97 5.24 -14.52
N PRO A 117 -13.15 5.83 -14.75
CA PRO A 117 -13.59 6.02 -16.12
C PRO A 117 -12.61 6.94 -16.82
N SER A 118 -12.38 6.67 -18.09
CA SER A 118 -11.57 7.53 -18.91
C SER A 118 -12.30 8.86 -19.05
N THR A 119 -11.98 9.80 -18.18
CA THR A 119 -12.60 11.12 -18.24
C THR A 119 -11.84 11.96 -19.23
N SER A 120 -12.54 12.37 -20.27
CA SER A 120 -11.99 13.38 -21.14
C SER A 120 -11.94 14.69 -20.39
N PRO A 121 -10.77 15.35 -20.30
CA PRO A 121 -10.71 16.69 -19.71
C PRO A 121 -11.63 17.69 -20.38
N ALA A 122 -11.96 17.45 -21.63
CA ALA A 122 -12.86 18.29 -22.37
C ALA A 122 -14.31 18.22 -21.90
N ALA A 123 -14.62 17.20 -21.11
CA ALA A 123 -15.95 17.06 -20.52
C ALA A 123 -16.19 18.09 -19.43
N GLY A 124 -15.13 18.70 -18.95
CA GLY A 124 -15.25 19.76 -17.93
C GLY A 124 -15.59 21.08 -18.56
#